data_9199a8d7b5deec8750db7e5c8ee77824
#
_entry.id   9199a8d7b5deec8750db7e5c8ee77824
#
_cell.length_a   1.000
_cell.length_b   1.000
_cell.length_c   1.000
_cell.angle_alpha   90.00
_cell.angle_beta   90.00
_cell.angle_gamma   90.00
#
_symmetry.space_group_name_H-M   'P 1'
#
loop_
_entity.id
_entity.type
_entity.pdbx_description
1 polymer ?
#
loop_
_entity_poly.entity_id
_entity_poly.type
_entity_poly.pdbx_seq_one_letter_code
_entity_poly.pdbx_strand_id
1 'polypeptide(L)'
;MIKKIILTLLIVIFPFIAFAEINKDDENKLTNCTGIYYAYSMIPQGQLELEKIVHSIAAKKFLNSYLIEKGVNEEKLNKELLKIVDELYGKPYDENSIKKCDEFVYKTISNSKDEILKIINSGIY
;
A
#
# COMPACT_ATOMS: atom_id res chain seq x y z
N MET A 1 5.23 46.06 -18.03
CA MET A 1 6.39 45.15 -18.17
C MET A 1 6.67 44.33 -16.93
N ILE A 2 6.64 44.92 -15.75
CA ILE A 2 6.91 44.20 -14.48
C ILE A 2 5.81 43.18 -14.15
N LYS A 3 4.55 43.42 -14.52
CA LYS A 3 3.43 42.50 -14.29
C LYS A 3 3.51 41.17 -15.07
N LYS A 4 4.17 41.17 -16.24
CA LYS A 4 4.34 39.94 -17.04
C LYS A 4 5.41 39.01 -16.48
N ILE A 5 6.41 39.55 -15.82
CA ILE A 5 7.52 38.79 -15.24
C ILE A 5 7.06 38.09 -13.96
N ILE A 6 6.20 38.73 -13.16
CA ILE A 6 5.64 38.17 -11.93
C ILE A 6 4.68 37.01 -12.23
N LEU A 7 3.89 37.12 -13.31
CA LEU A 7 2.96 36.08 -13.71
C LEU A 7 3.68 34.82 -14.19
N THR A 8 4.82 34.98 -14.85
CA THR A 8 5.62 33.85 -15.34
C THR A 8 6.31 33.09 -14.20
N LEU A 9 6.69 33.80 -13.14
CA LEU A 9 7.31 33.19 -11.96
C LEU A 9 6.33 32.36 -11.14
N LEU A 10 5.07 32.76 -11.06
CA LEU A 10 4.02 32.05 -10.34
C LEU A 10 3.67 30.70 -10.99
N ILE A 11 3.74 30.61 -12.30
CA ILE A 11 3.43 29.38 -13.06
C ILE A 11 4.52 28.32 -12.88
N VAL A 12 5.76 28.72 -12.66
CA VAL A 12 6.90 27.79 -12.50
C VAL A 12 6.92 27.12 -11.13
N ILE A 13 6.34 27.73 -10.10
CA ILE A 13 6.32 27.18 -8.74
C ILE A 13 5.21 26.14 -8.55
N PHE A 14 4.13 26.21 -9.30
CA PHE A 14 2.96 25.35 -9.16
C PHE A 14 3.19 23.85 -9.45
N PRO A 15 3.98 23.45 -10.47
CA PRO A 15 4.19 22.04 -10.77
C PRO A 15 5.05 21.28 -9.75
N PHE A 16 5.86 21.96 -8.96
CA PHE A 16 6.80 21.31 -8.03
C PHE A 16 6.17 20.86 -6.71
N ILE A 17 4.99 21.34 -6.38
CA ILE A 17 4.32 21.02 -5.11
C ILE A 17 3.43 19.79 -5.24
N ALA A 18 3.07 19.36 -6.46
CA ALA A 18 1.97 18.42 -6.69
C ALA A 18 2.37 16.94 -6.80
N PHE A 19 3.66 16.57 -6.94
CA PHE A 19 4.05 15.18 -7.26
C PHE A 19 5.31 14.74 -6.50
N ALA A 20 5.12 14.24 -5.28
CA ALA A 20 6.15 13.44 -4.64
C ALA A 20 5.99 12.00 -5.14
N GLU A 21 6.84 11.59 -6.07
CA GLU A 21 6.87 10.20 -6.53
C GLU A 21 7.44 9.31 -5.43
N ILE A 22 6.92 8.09 -5.35
CA ILE A 22 7.45 7.08 -4.47
C ILE A 22 8.81 6.59 -5.00
N ASN A 23 9.76 6.35 -4.09
CA ASN A 23 11.04 5.74 -4.42
C ASN A 23 10.80 4.32 -4.97
N LYS A 24 11.53 3.94 -6.02
CA LYS A 24 11.34 2.64 -6.69
C LYS A 24 11.61 1.45 -5.77
N ASP A 25 12.60 1.55 -4.90
CA ASP A 25 12.90 0.50 -3.92
C ASP A 25 11.75 0.34 -2.92
N ASP A 26 11.22 1.44 -2.40
CA ASP A 26 10.06 1.44 -1.52
C ASP A 26 8.81 0.91 -2.23
N GLU A 27 8.59 1.32 -3.48
CA GLU A 27 7.49 0.80 -4.30
C GLU A 27 7.54 -0.72 -4.39
N ASN A 28 8.72 -1.29 -4.69
CA ASN A 28 8.91 -2.73 -4.81
C ASN A 28 8.63 -3.44 -3.49
N LYS A 29 9.12 -2.91 -2.39
CA LYS A 29 8.91 -3.49 -1.05
C LYS A 29 7.45 -3.39 -0.62
N LEU A 30 6.80 -2.26 -0.86
CA LEU A 30 5.38 -2.07 -0.56
C LEU A 30 4.51 -2.98 -1.43
N THR A 31 4.85 -3.16 -2.69
CA THR A 31 4.16 -4.08 -3.59
C THR A 31 4.27 -5.52 -3.06
N ASN A 32 5.46 -5.93 -2.64
CA ASN A 32 5.67 -7.25 -2.07
C ASN A 32 4.84 -7.46 -0.79
N CYS A 33 4.85 -6.49 0.10
CA CYS A 33 4.03 -6.54 1.32
C CYS A 33 2.53 -6.60 1.00
N THR A 34 2.08 -5.81 0.03
CA THR A 34 0.69 -5.84 -0.42
C THR A 34 0.29 -7.22 -0.90
N GLY A 35 1.16 -7.89 -1.67
CA GLY A 35 0.94 -9.25 -2.14
C GLY A 35 0.87 -10.27 -1.00
N ILE A 36 1.71 -10.12 0.02
CA ILE A 36 1.71 -10.98 1.21
C ILE A 36 0.40 -10.80 1.98
N TYR A 37 -0.03 -9.56 2.24
CA TYR A 37 -1.32 -9.29 2.88
C TYR A 37 -2.47 -9.86 2.05
N TYR A 38 -2.42 -9.71 0.74
CA TYR A 38 -3.44 -10.26 -0.16
C TYR A 38 -3.55 -11.77 -0.01
N ALA A 39 -2.44 -12.48 -0.07
CA ALA A 39 -2.42 -13.94 0.08
C ALA A 39 -3.03 -14.38 1.40
N TYR A 40 -2.65 -13.72 2.49
CA TYR A 40 -3.15 -14.07 3.82
C TYR A 40 -4.60 -13.62 4.07
N SER A 41 -5.06 -12.60 3.36
CA SER A 41 -6.47 -12.21 3.39
C SER A 41 -7.41 -13.28 2.83
N MET A 42 -6.87 -14.20 2.04
CA MET A 42 -7.64 -15.26 1.37
C MET A 42 -7.63 -16.58 2.15
N ILE A 43 -6.98 -16.64 3.29
CA ILE A 43 -6.99 -17.84 4.14
C ILE A 43 -8.42 -18.08 4.66
N PRO A 44 -8.96 -19.31 4.49
CA PRO A 44 -10.34 -19.58 4.92
C PRO A 44 -10.55 -19.36 6.43
N GLN A 45 -11.74 -18.88 6.77
CA GLN A 45 -12.15 -18.75 8.17
C GLN A 45 -12.02 -20.09 8.89
N GLY A 46 -11.51 -20.06 10.10
CA GLY A 46 -11.27 -21.25 10.91
C GLY A 46 -9.86 -21.83 10.78
N GLN A 47 -9.10 -21.43 9.76
CA GLN A 47 -7.70 -21.85 9.60
C GLN A 47 -6.71 -20.84 10.17
N LEU A 48 -7.16 -19.63 10.44
CA LEU A 48 -6.38 -18.56 11.03
C LEU A 48 -7.31 -17.69 11.89
N GLU A 49 -6.76 -17.09 12.94
CA GLU A 49 -7.52 -16.15 13.77
C GLU A 49 -8.11 -15.02 12.92
N LEU A 50 -9.40 -14.72 13.15
CA LEU A 50 -10.12 -13.72 12.35
C LEU A 50 -9.42 -12.36 12.36
N GLU A 51 -8.87 -11.94 13.48
CA GLU A 51 -8.15 -10.68 13.62
C GLU A 51 -6.98 -10.57 12.64
N LYS A 52 -6.25 -11.67 12.43
CA LYS A 52 -5.12 -11.72 11.49
C LYS A 52 -5.59 -11.63 10.05
N ILE A 53 -6.70 -12.28 9.72
CA ILE A 53 -7.30 -12.20 8.38
C ILE A 53 -7.77 -10.77 8.10
N VAL A 54 -8.49 -10.18 9.03
CA VAL A 54 -9.03 -8.81 8.92
C VAL A 54 -7.91 -7.79 8.78
N HIS A 55 -6.84 -7.94 9.57
CA HIS A 55 -5.66 -7.08 9.44
C HIS A 55 -5.07 -7.13 8.03
N SER A 56 -4.91 -8.33 7.48
CA SER A 56 -4.38 -8.52 6.13
C SER A 56 -5.30 -7.91 5.07
N ILE A 57 -6.61 -8.07 5.20
CA ILE A 57 -7.58 -7.44 4.27
C ILE A 57 -7.44 -5.92 4.31
N ALA A 58 -7.42 -5.33 5.50
CA ALA A 58 -7.34 -3.88 5.68
C ALA A 58 -6.01 -3.32 5.19
N ALA A 59 -4.90 -3.97 5.51
CA ALA A 59 -3.58 -3.56 5.08
C ALA A 59 -3.44 -3.62 3.55
N LYS A 60 -3.92 -4.68 2.93
CA LYS A 60 -3.94 -4.83 1.47
C LYS A 60 -4.74 -3.71 0.83
N LYS A 61 -5.92 -3.42 1.36
CA LYS A 61 -6.81 -2.38 0.83
C LYS A 61 -6.16 -1.00 0.92
N PHE A 62 -5.58 -0.68 2.06
CA PHE A 62 -4.86 0.57 2.27
C PHE A 62 -3.69 0.73 1.30
N LEU A 63 -2.82 -0.28 1.21
CA LEU A 63 -1.63 -0.24 0.37
C LEU A 63 -1.96 -0.19 -1.12
N ASN A 64 -2.95 -0.94 -1.55
CA ASN A 64 -3.38 -0.92 -2.94
C ASN A 64 -3.81 0.50 -3.36
N SER A 65 -4.62 1.15 -2.54
CA SER A 65 -5.04 2.53 -2.77
C SER A 65 -3.87 3.50 -2.73
N TYR A 66 -2.97 3.34 -1.77
CA TYR A 66 -1.78 4.19 -1.64
C TYR A 66 -0.89 4.12 -2.88
N LEU A 67 -0.60 2.90 -3.34
CA LEU A 67 0.27 2.70 -4.51
C LEU A 67 -0.34 3.29 -5.79
N ILE A 68 -1.64 3.12 -5.98
CA ILE A 68 -2.35 3.70 -7.12
C ILE A 68 -2.32 5.24 -7.06
N GLU A 69 -2.56 5.82 -5.90
CA GLU A 69 -2.46 7.27 -5.69
C GLU A 69 -1.07 7.81 -5.98
N LYS A 70 -0.03 7.02 -5.74
CA LYS A 70 1.36 7.37 -6.03
C LYS A 70 1.75 7.16 -7.49
N GLY A 71 0.82 6.77 -8.33
CA GLY A 71 1.02 6.67 -9.78
C GLY A 71 1.44 5.28 -10.25
N VAL A 72 1.39 4.26 -9.39
CA VAL A 72 1.64 2.89 -9.82
C VAL A 72 0.51 2.43 -10.73
N ASN A 73 0.85 1.86 -11.89
CA ASN A 73 -0.14 1.37 -12.85
C ASN A 73 -0.93 0.22 -12.23
N GLU A 74 -2.25 0.34 -12.22
CA GLU A 74 -3.15 -0.63 -11.58
C GLU A 74 -3.05 -2.03 -12.19
N GLU A 75 -2.99 -2.13 -13.51
CA GLU A 75 -2.90 -3.41 -14.20
C GLU A 75 -1.59 -4.12 -13.89
N LYS A 76 -0.48 -3.39 -13.90
CA LYS A 76 0.83 -3.92 -13.53
C LYS A 76 0.86 -4.34 -12.07
N LEU A 77 0.30 -3.53 -11.19
CA LEU A 77 0.21 -3.83 -9.76
C LEU A 77 -0.57 -5.13 -9.54
N ASN A 78 -1.72 -5.28 -10.17
CA ASN A 78 -2.54 -6.48 -10.04
C ASN A 78 -1.81 -7.74 -10.50
N LYS A 79 -1.06 -7.68 -11.59
CA LYS A 79 -0.25 -8.80 -12.06
C LYS A 79 0.82 -9.20 -11.05
N GLU A 80 1.52 -8.23 -10.47
CA GLU A 80 2.55 -8.50 -9.46
C GLU A 80 1.94 -9.09 -8.18
N LEU A 81 0.79 -8.58 -7.74
CA LEU A 81 0.10 -9.10 -6.57
C LEU A 81 -0.35 -10.53 -6.75
N LEU A 82 -0.95 -10.86 -7.90
CA LEU A 82 -1.40 -12.23 -8.19
C LEU A 82 -0.23 -13.21 -8.27
N LYS A 83 0.91 -12.78 -8.77
CA LYS A 83 2.12 -13.59 -8.81
C LYS A 83 2.56 -13.96 -7.38
N ILE A 84 2.55 -13.01 -6.47
CA ILE A 84 2.92 -13.23 -5.07
C ILE A 84 1.89 -14.15 -4.39
N VAL A 85 0.61 -13.95 -4.65
CA VAL A 85 -0.47 -14.81 -4.15
C VAL A 85 -0.25 -16.25 -4.60
N ASP A 86 0.06 -16.46 -5.87
CA ASP A 86 0.33 -17.81 -6.41
C ASP A 86 1.54 -18.46 -5.74
N GLU A 87 2.59 -17.70 -5.49
CA GLU A 87 3.79 -18.20 -4.80
C GLU A 87 3.50 -18.61 -3.36
N LEU A 88 2.59 -17.94 -2.69
CA LEU A 88 2.23 -18.22 -1.29
C LEU A 88 1.05 -19.19 -1.13
N TYR A 89 0.36 -19.50 -2.20
CA TYR A 89 -0.79 -20.39 -2.17
C TYR A 89 -0.42 -21.75 -1.59
N GLY A 90 -1.21 -22.20 -0.62
CA GLY A 90 -0.96 -23.48 0.06
C GLY A 90 0.16 -23.48 1.10
N LYS A 91 0.87 -22.37 1.25
CA LYS A 91 1.88 -22.23 2.30
C LYS A 91 1.24 -21.72 3.59
N PRO A 92 1.77 -22.14 4.76
CA PRO A 92 1.23 -21.70 6.04
C PRO A 92 1.46 -20.19 6.26
N TYR A 93 0.61 -19.61 7.09
CA TYR A 93 0.76 -18.23 7.55
C TYR A 93 2.11 -18.03 8.24
N ASP A 94 2.85 -17.04 7.80
CA ASP A 94 4.14 -16.67 8.39
C ASP A 94 4.02 -15.35 9.14
N GLU A 95 3.96 -15.45 10.46
CA GLU A 95 3.83 -14.28 11.34
C GLU A 95 5.02 -13.34 11.22
N ASN A 96 6.23 -13.85 10.98
CA ASN A 96 7.42 -13.02 10.80
C ASN A 96 7.34 -12.17 9.55
N SER A 97 6.81 -12.70 8.45
CA SER A 97 6.61 -11.94 7.22
C SER A 97 5.66 -10.78 7.44
N ILE A 98 4.57 -11.01 8.14
CA ILE A 98 3.59 -9.97 8.47
C ILE A 98 4.20 -8.90 9.39
N LYS A 99 4.95 -9.32 10.40
CA LYS A 99 5.61 -8.39 11.31
C LYS A 99 6.59 -7.48 10.58
N LYS A 100 7.40 -8.04 9.69
CA LYS A 100 8.35 -7.26 8.88
C LYS A 100 7.63 -6.29 7.96
N CYS A 101 6.53 -6.72 7.33
CA CYS A 101 5.73 -5.84 6.49
C CYS A 101 5.09 -4.72 7.31
N ASP A 102 4.49 -5.03 8.46
CA ASP A 102 3.91 -4.01 9.33
C ASP A 102 4.95 -2.96 9.74
N GLU A 103 6.12 -3.40 10.19
CA GLU A 103 7.21 -2.50 10.57
C GLU A 103 7.63 -1.60 9.41
N PHE A 104 7.79 -2.17 8.23
CA PHE A 104 8.18 -1.42 7.04
C PHE A 104 7.11 -0.42 6.60
N VAL A 105 5.86 -0.85 6.55
CA VAL A 105 4.72 -0.01 6.16
C VAL A 105 4.56 1.17 7.13
N TYR A 106 4.58 0.89 8.43
CA TYR A 106 4.38 1.92 9.46
C TYR A 106 5.52 2.95 9.48
N LYS A 107 6.71 2.51 9.16
CA LYS A 107 7.89 3.39 9.05
C LYS A 107 7.86 4.24 7.77
N THR A 108 7.47 3.62 6.66
CA THR A 108 7.56 4.24 5.33
C THR A 108 6.41 5.19 5.04
N ILE A 109 5.21 4.84 5.48
CA ILE A 109 4.00 5.63 5.22
C ILE A 109 3.48 6.21 6.53
N SER A 110 3.57 7.54 6.64
CA SER A 110 3.08 8.28 7.80
C SER A 110 1.58 8.01 8.03
N ASN A 111 1.19 7.79 9.27
CA ASN A 111 -0.19 7.51 9.69
C ASN A 111 -0.79 6.20 9.15
N SER A 112 0.00 5.34 8.52
CA SER A 112 -0.51 4.10 7.92
C SER A 112 -1.17 3.17 8.96
N LYS A 113 -0.59 3.06 10.15
CA LYS A 113 -1.16 2.24 11.22
C LYS A 113 -2.57 2.71 11.59
N ASP A 114 -2.75 4.01 11.76
CA ASP A 114 -4.04 4.61 12.11
C ASP A 114 -5.06 4.44 10.99
N GLU A 115 -4.63 4.60 9.74
CA GLU A 115 -5.49 4.44 8.57
C GLU A 115 -5.96 2.99 8.41
N ILE A 116 -5.07 2.02 8.63
CA ILE A 116 -5.42 0.60 8.61
C ILE A 116 -6.42 0.28 9.73
N LEU A 117 -6.18 0.80 10.94
CA LEU A 117 -7.11 0.64 12.06
C LEU A 117 -8.49 1.23 11.77
N LYS A 118 -8.56 2.36 11.08
CA LYS A 118 -9.84 2.95 10.66
C LYS A 118 -10.60 2.02 9.72
N ILE A 119 -9.92 1.38 8.79
CA ILE A 119 -10.55 0.41 7.88
C ILE A 119 -11.10 -0.78 8.69
N ILE A 120 -10.32 -1.32 9.60
CA ILE A 120 -10.75 -2.42 10.47
C ILE A 120 -11.99 -2.02 11.28
N ASN A 121 -11.96 -0.85 11.92
CA ASN A 121 -13.04 -0.37 12.78
C ASN A 121 -14.31 0.00 12.00
N SER A 122 -14.17 0.36 10.72
CA SER A 122 -15.33 0.66 9.87
C SER A 122 -16.11 -0.58 9.45
N GLY A 123 -15.48 -1.75 9.53
CA GLY A 123 -16.09 -3.00 9.06
C GLY A 123 -16.21 -3.11 7.54
N ILE A 124 -15.61 -2.17 6.81
CA ILE A 124 -15.60 -2.18 5.34
C ILE A 124 -14.30 -2.87 4.86
N TYR A 125 -14.34 -4.20 4.82
CA TYR A 125 -13.24 -5.02 4.35
C TYR A 125 -13.74 -6.28 3.66
#